data_50f7d9924345e121b5322b7a4a2fe41b
#
_entry.id   50f7d9924345e121b5322b7a4a2fe41b
#
_cell.length_a   1.000
_cell.length_b   1.000
_cell.length_c   1.000
_cell.angle_alpha   90.00
_cell.angle_beta   90.00
_cell.angle_gamma   90.00
#
_symmetry.space_group_name_H-M   'P 1'
#
loop_
_entity.id
_entity.type
_entity.pdbx_description
1 polymer ?
#
loop_
_entity_poly.entity_id
_entity_poly.type
_entity_poly.pdbx_seq_one_letter_code
_entity_poly.pdbx_strand_id
1 'polypeptide(L)'
;MSTQPRSAISTPQAARVRPTHVRYVVLSLTVIAYMITYMDRQILAVSRPVISRELGISLIMMGWITFGFRMSYALFQIPGGWLGDRIGARRALSLIVTWWSAFTAFTALAWSAVSMLVIQVLFGFGEAGAFPIATRSLARWMRPTERGFAQGVTHAGSRVGSAVTPLIIVPMIAAFGWRPAFFLFGLLGVSWAAAWFFYYRDTPEEHRGVSITERELIGSGRKRSDHVPWRKILSHGNLWILAVMYFCYNFNLNVYQDWFPTYLHDSRGMTLTKMGLYASLPLLAGVLGDLAGGSFSDAVLRATGRVNLARRWVAIPGFLLSGAATIPAVLAHDARISVAFYCVAFFALEWTVGISWAIPLDIGGDFAGSVSAVMNSLGNLGGALSALVATYLAKHLGWNVPFYTTSALCAIAVLLFLKIDASRKIAATGS
;
A
#
# COMPACT_ATOMS: atom_id res chain seq x y z
N MET A 1 -24.44 13.00 -75.14
CA MET A 1 -24.80 13.24 -73.72
C MET A 1 -23.63 12.73 -72.88
N SER A 2 -22.75 13.65 -72.48
CA SER A 2 -21.55 13.31 -71.66
C SER A 2 -21.86 13.55 -70.23
N THR A 3 -21.80 12.49 -69.41
CA THR A 3 -21.90 12.54 -67.94
C THR A 3 -20.52 12.80 -67.37
N GLN A 4 -20.32 14.01 -66.85
CA GLN A 4 -19.14 14.34 -66.04
C GLN A 4 -19.20 13.59 -64.66
N PRO A 5 -18.07 13.06 -64.13
CA PRO A 5 -18.02 12.50 -62.79
C PRO A 5 -17.96 13.65 -61.77
N ARG A 6 -18.85 13.57 -60.75
CA ARG A 6 -18.84 14.44 -59.59
C ARG A 6 -17.52 14.27 -58.82
N SER A 7 -16.75 15.36 -58.69
CA SER A 7 -15.57 15.46 -57.85
C SER A 7 -15.98 15.17 -56.38
N ALA A 8 -15.38 14.14 -55.79
CA ALA A 8 -15.47 13.85 -54.38
C ALA A 8 -14.82 15.01 -53.61
N ILE A 9 -15.60 15.74 -52.84
CA ILE A 9 -15.13 16.74 -51.89
C ILE A 9 -14.36 15.99 -50.78
N SER A 10 -13.04 16.05 -50.83
CA SER A 10 -12.17 15.56 -49.78
C SER A 10 -12.40 16.43 -48.55
N THR A 11 -13.05 15.86 -47.54
CA THR A 11 -13.15 16.44 -46.19
C THR A 11 -11.74 16.71 -45.68
N PRO A 12 -11.40 17.94 -45.24
CA PRO A 12 -10.08 18.23 -44.68
C PRO A 12 -9.82 17.29 -43.52
N GLN A 13 -8.76 16.49 -43.60
CA GLN A 13 -8.25 15.71 -42.49
C GLN A 13 -7.86 16.71 -41.39
N ALA A 14 -8.73 16.87 -40.39
CA ALA A 14 -8.45 17.69 -39.21
C ALA A 14 -7.09 17.26 -38.65
N ALA A 15 -6.13 18.19 -38.63
CA ALA A 15 -4.80 17.95 -38.09
C ALA A 15 -4.94 17.29 -36.70
N ARG A 16 -4.54 16.03 -36.59
CA ARG A 16 -4.60 15.28 -35.33
C ARG A 16 -3.74 16.02 -34.33
N VAL A 17 -4.38 16.79 -33.48
CA VAL A 17 -3.72 17.45 -32.32
C VAL A 17 -3.06 16.37 -31.47
N ARG A 18 -1.74 16.49 -31.23
CA ARG A 18 -1.02 15.52 -30.38
C ARG A 18 -1.68 15.42 -29.01
N PRO A 19 -1.82 14.22 -28.46
CA PRO A 19 -2.39 14.06 -27.13
C PRO A 19 -1.51 14.78 -26.10
N THR A 20 -2.14 15.49 -25.18
CA THR A 20 -1.45 16.04 -24.00
C THR A 20 -1.14 14.90 -23.02
N HIS A 21 -0.31 15.19 -22.00
CA HIS A 21 0.15 14.21 -21.01
C HIS A 21 -0.39 14.48 -19.60
N VAL A 22 -1.52 15.16 -19.50
CA VAL A 22 -2.12 15.56 -18.22
C VAL A 22 -2.42 14.35 -17.32
N ARG A 23 -2.84 13.23 -17.90
CA ARG A 23 -3.07 11.98 -17.16
C ARG A 23 -1.85 11.49 -16.38
N TYR A 24 -0.64 11.70 -16.92
CA TYR A 24 0.59 11.31 -16.22
C TYR A 24 0.96 12.27 -15.10
N VAL A 25 0.57 13.55 -15.18
CA VAL A 25 0.70 14.49 -14.05
C VAL A 25 -0.25 14.08 -12.93
N VAL A 26 -1.49 13.68 -13.24
CA VAL A 26 -2.45 13.13 -12.27
C VAL A 26 -1.89 11.84 -11.63
N LEU A 27 -1.30 10.95 -12.43
CA LEU A 27 -0.62 9.76 -11.92
C LEU A 27 0.53 10.14 -10.97
N SER A 28 1.40 11.07 -11.36
CA SER A 28 2.52 11.52 -10.52
C SER A 28 2.06 12.11 -9.19
N LEU A 29 1.02 12.96 -9.20
CA LEU A 29 0.41 13.47 -7.98
C LEU A 29 -0.14 12.34 -7.09
N THR A 30 -0.78 11.34 -7.69
CA THR A 30 -1.28 10.17 -6.95
C THR A 30 -0.13 9.36 -6.33
N VAL A 31 0.95 9.14 -7.08
CA VAL A 31 2.17 8.46 -6.58
C VAL A 31 2.77 9.22 -5.39
N ILE A 32 2.88 10.54 -5.50
CA ILE A 32 3.39 11.39 -4.41
C ILE A 32 2.49 11.30 -3.17
N ALA A 33 1.15 11.26 -3.33
CA ALA A 33 0.24 11.05 -2.20
C ALA A 33 0.52 9.74 -1.47
N TYR A 34 0.70 8.65 -2.22
CA TYR A 34 1.04 7.35 -1.63
C TYR A 34 2.41 7.35 -0.96
N MET A 35 3.40 8.05 -1.54
CA MET A 35 4.70 8.25 -0.88
C MET A 35 4.52 8.96 0.46
N ILE A 36 3.81 10.10 0.50
CA ILE A 36 3.58 10.89 1.72
C ILE A 36 2.86 10.03 2.77
N THR A 37 1.79 9.32 2.39
CA THR A 37 1.04 8.41 3.26
C THR A 37 1.97 7.42 3.99
N TYR A 38 2.84 6.76 3.24
CA TYR A 38 3.76 5.76 3.82
C TYR A 38 4.93 6.40 4.56
N MET A 39 5.37 7.59 4.16
CA MET A 39 6.34 8.37 4.91
C MET A 39 5.79 8.76 6.29
N ASP A 40 4.54 9.24 6.36
CA ASP A 40 3.87 9.62 7.62
C ASP A 40 3.74 8.45 8.59
N ARG A 41 3.45 7.25 8.09
CA ARG A 41 3.44 6.02 8.92
C ARG A 41 4.84 5.67 9.42
N GLN A 42 5.84 5.81 8.56
CA GLN A 42 7.20 5.42 8.88
C GLN A 42 7.89 6.38 9.85
N ILE A 43 7.53 7.68 9.85
CA ILE A 43 8.04 8.64 10.84
C ILE A 43 7.77 8.16 12.26
N LEU A 44 6.54 7.73 12.57
CA LEU A 44 6.22 7.24 13.91
C LEU A 44 7.04 6.00 14.27
N ALA A 45 7.20 5.05 13.34
CA ALA A 45 7.95 3.83 13.57
C ALA A 45 9.43 4.11 13.91
N VAL A 46 10.06 5.02 13.17
CA VAL A 46 11.46 5.42 13.36
C VAL A 46 11.65 6.28 14.62
N SER A 47 10.70 7.17 14.92
CA SER A 47 10.76 8.07 16.08
C SER A 47 10.39 7.39 17.40
N ARG A 48 9.78 6.19 17.34
CA ARG A 48 9.21 5.49 18.50
C ARG A 48 10.17 5.32 19.68
N PRO A 49 11.44 4.92 19.52
CA PRO A 49 12.36 4.79 20.66
C PRO A 49 12.58 6.11 21.40
N VAL A 50 12.66 7.23 20.65
CA VAL A 50 12.87 8.57 21.22
C VAL A 50 11.60 9.06 21.91
N ILE A 51 10.45 8.93 21.26
CA ILE A 51 9.13 9.31 21.81
C ILE A 51 8.81 8.52 23.06
N SER A 52 9.02 7.19 23.05
CA SER A 52 8.77 6.33 24.22
C SER A 52 9.60 6.75 25.41
N ARG A 53 10.87 7.08 25.21
CA ARG A 53 11.78 7.53 26.27
C ARG A 53 11.35 8.91 26.81
N GLU A 54 11.06 9.86 25.93
CA GLU A 54 10.74 11.24 26.32
C GLU A 54 9.39 11.34 27.03
N LEU A 55 8.35 10.65 26.53
CA LEU A 55 7.00 10.71 27.09
C LEU A 55 6.70 9.60 28.12
N GLY A 56 7.68 8.76 28.43
CA GLY A 56 7.49 7.64 29.38
C GLY A 56 6.48 6.59 28.88
N ILE A 57 6.32 6.42 27.57
CA ILE A 57 5.33 5.51 26.97
C ILE A 57 5.91 4.08 26.93
N SER A 58 5.23 3.14 27.57
CA SER A 58 5.66 1.73 27.55
C SER A 58 5.52 1.10 26.17
N LEU A 59 6.28 0.03 25.89
CA LEU A 59 6.20 -0.73 24.64
C LEU A 59 4.79 -1.25 24.36
N ILE A 60 4.09 -1.76 25.39
CA ILE A 60 2.70 -2.22 25.26
C ILE A 60 1.77 -1.07 24.86
N MET A 61 1.94 0.10 25.47
CA MET A 61 1.11 1.25 25.12
C MET A 61 1.41 1.77 23.71
N MET A 62 2.65 1.70 23.25
CA MET A 62 2.98 1.95 21.84
C MET A 62 2.30 0.94 20.91
N GLY A 63 2.14 -0.31 21.33
CA GLY A 63 1.33 -1.32 20.64
C GLY A 63 -0.13 -0.88 20.51
N TRP A 64 -0.75 -0.41 21.60
CA TRP A 64 -2.13 0.11 21.59
C TRP A 64 -2.29 1.34 20.72
N ILE A 65 -1.32 2.25 20.72
CA ILE A 65 -1.31 3.44 19.85
C ILE A 65 -1.29 3.03 18.37
N THR A 66 -0.40 2.10 18.00
CA THR A 66 -0.31 1.58 16.63
C THR A 66 -1.56 0.78 16.23
N PHE A 67 -2.09 -0.03 17.15
CA PHE A 67 -3.35 -0.76 16.94
C PHE A 67 -4.52 0.21 16.71
N GLY A 68 -4.64 1.25 17.53
CA GLY A 68 -5.68 2.28 17.42
C GLY A 68 -5.67 2.96 16.05
N PHE A 69 -4.49 3.36 15.57
CA PHE A 69 -4.31 3.87 14.21
C PHE A 69 -4.82 2.88 13.15
N ARG A 70 -4.33 1.64 13.18
CA ARG A 70 -4.65 0.64 12.16
C ARG A 70 -6.10 0.19 12.19
N MET A 71 -6.70 0.11 13.37
CA MET A 71 -8.10 -0.25 13.54
C MET A 71 -9.01 0.87 13.02
N SER A 72 -8.74 2.13 13.38
CA SER A 72 -9.50 3.25 12.85
C SER A 72 -9.39 3.35 11.32
N TYR A 73 -8.19 3.18 10.77
CA TYR A 73 -7.96 3.09 9.34
C TYR A 73 -8.80 1.99 8.68
N ALA A 74 -8.81 0.78 9.24
CA ALA A 74 -9.58 -0.33 8.69
C ALA A 74 -11.09 -0.08 8.71
N LEU A 75 -11.62 0.46 9.83
CA LEU A 75 -13.06 0.72 9.99
C LEU A 75 -13.56 1.85 9.10
N PHE A 76 -12.76 2.90 8.91
CA PHE A 76 -13.17 4.08 8.16
C PHE A 76 -12.81 4.04 6.67
N GLN A 77 -12.23 2.96 6.18
CA GLN A 77 -11.90 2.78 4.76
C GLN A 77 -13.16 2.79 3.87
N ILE A 78 -14.24 2.15 4.30
CA ILE A 78 -15.53 2.14 3.59
C ILE A 78 -16.21 3.51 3.62
N PRO A 79 -16.41 4.17 4.79
CA PRO A 79 -16.93 5.53 4.84
C PRO A 79 -16.11 6.55 4.05
N GLY A 80 -14.79 6.44 4.10
CA GLY A 80 -13.87 7.30 3.33
C GLY A 80 -14.03 7.13 1.82
N GLY A 81 -14.15 5.89 1.35
CA GLY A 81 -14.44 5.59 -0.05
C GLY A 81 -15.78 6.17 -0.50
N TRP A 82 -16.84 6.01 0.31
CA TRP A 82 -18.16 6.60 0.07
C TRP A 82 -18.13 8.13 -0.01
N LEU A 83 -17.33 8.77 0.85
CA LEU A 83 -17.16 10.23 0.78
C LEU A 83 -16.62 10.65 -0.60
N GLY A 84 -15.61 9.93 -1.13
CA GLY A 84 -15.09 10.15 -2.48
C GLY A 84 -16.15 9.96 -3.57
N ASP A 85 -17.09 9.02 -3.38
CA ASP A 85 -18.19 8.81 -4.30
C ASP A 85 -19.19 9.99 -4.31
N ARG A 86 -19.42 10.58 -3.14
CA ARG A 86 -20.42 11.63 -2.96
C ARG A 86 -19.95 13.03 -3.38
N ILE A 87 -18.72 13.42 -3.01
CA ILE A 87 -18.23 14.81 -3.23
C ILE A 87 -17.15 14.92 -4.32
N GLY A 88 -16.80 13.80 -4.97
CA GLY A 88 -15.77 13.71 -5.99
C GLY A 88 -14.35 13.57 -5.41
N ALA A 89 -13.43 13.02 -6.21
CA ALA A 89 -12.07 12.74 -5.77
C ALA A 89 -11.27 14.05 -5.51
N ARG A 90 -11.57 15.12 -6.22
CA ARG A 90 -10.91 16.42 -6.04
C ARG A 90 -11.08 16.92 -4.61
N ARG A 91 -12.31 17.03 -4.13
CA ARG A 91 -12.62 17.56 -2.79
C ARG A 91 -12.31 16.54 -1.70
N ALA A 92 -12.71 15.30 -1.91
CA ALA A 92 -12.56 14.25 -0.91
C ALA A 92 -11.09 13.99 -0.58
N LEU A 93 -10.22 13.83 -1.59
CA LEU A 93 -8.81 13.54 -1.36
C LEU A 93 -8.09 14.76 -0.76
N SER A 94 -8.40 15.99 -1.19
CA SER A 94 -7.84 17.19 -0.57
C SER A 94 -8.23 17.30 0.91
N LEU A 95 -9.50 17.06 1.25
CA LEU A 95 -9.97 17.09 2.64
C LEU A 95 -9.29 16.02 3.49
N ILE A 96 -9.26 14.79 3.00
CA ILE A 96 -8.65 13.65 3.68
C ILE A 96 -7.15 13.87 3.91
N VAL A 97 -6.41 14.33 2.89
CA VAL A 97 -4.98 14.61 3.02
C VAL A 97 -4.73 15.75 3.99
N THR A 98 -5.50 16.82 3.92
CA THR A 98 -5.38 17.94 4.88
C THR A 98 -5.65 17.48 6.31
N TRP A 99 -6.67 16.61 6.51
CA TRP A 99 -7.00 16.05 7.81
C TRP A 99 -5.85 15.24 8.38
N TRP A 100 -5.38 14.20 7.65
CA TRP A 100 -4.31 13.37 8.21
C TRP A 100 -3.01 14.15 8.40
N SER A 101 -2.68 15.09 7.50
CA SER A 101 -1.50 15.95 7.62
C SER A 101 -1.56 16.87 8.86
N ALA A 102 -2.75 17.36 9.19
CA ALA A 102 -2.95 18.08 10.44
C ALA A 102 -2.68 17.18 11.65
N PHE A 103 -3.15 15.92 11.64
CA PHE A 103 -2.89 14.98 12.72
C PHE A 103 -1.45 14.44 12.73
N THR A 104 -0.76 14.39 11.58
CA THR A 104 0.69 14.24 11.52
C THR A 104 1.37 15.37 12.30
N ALA A 105 1.04 16.63 12.00
CA ALA A 105 1.59 17.79 12.72
C ALA A 105 1.21 17.79 14.20
N PHE A 106 -0.04 17.45 14.56
CA PHE A 106 -0.49 17.35 15.95
C PHE A 106 0.22 16.26 16.75
N THR A 107 0.77 15.24 16.10
CA THR A 107 1.63 14.25 16.76
C THR A 107 2.82 14.92 17.45
N ALA A 108 3.38 16.01 16.88
CA ALA A 108 4.43 16.79 17.50
C ALA A 108 4.01 17.46 18.82
N LEU A 109 2.72 17.67 19.03
CA LEU A 109 2.14 18.31 20.23
C LEU A 109 1.73 17.29 21.29
N ALA A 110 1.94 16.00 21.07
CA ALA A 110 1.61 14.97 22.05
C ALA A 110 2.46 15.11 23.32
N TRP A 111 1.79 15.03 24.48
CA TRP A 111 2.41 15.19 25.80
C TRP A 111 2.21 13.96 26.71
N SER A 112 1.43 12.98 26.29
CA SER A 112 1.14 11.78 27.05
C SER A 112 0.79 10.61 26.11
N ALA A 113 0.76 9.40 26.65
CA ALA A 113 0.32 8.21 25.94
C ALA A 113 -1.12 8.32 25.41
N VAL A 114 -2.01 8.94 26.22
CA VAL A 114 -3.43 9.12 25.83
C VAL A 114 -3.56 10.13 24.69
N SER A 115 -2.88 11.28 24.77
CA SER A 115 -2.88 12.27 23.71
C SER A 115 -2.35 11.67 22.39
N MET A 116 -1.26 10.90 22.46
CA MET A 116 -0.70 10.18 21.32
C MET A 116 -1.70 9.18 20.72
N LEU A 117 -2.38 8.39 21.58
CA LEU A 117 -3.40 7.43 21.13
C LEU A 117 -4.55 8.13 20.40
N VAL A 118 -5.10 9.19 20.96
CA VAL A 118 -6.21 9.95 20.34
C VAL A 118 -5.79 10.53 19.00
N ILE A 119 -4.61 11.16 18.95
CA ILE A 119 -4.08 11.75 17.72
C ILE A 119 -3.90 10.66 16.65
N GLN A 120 -3.33 9.51 16.98
CA GLN A 120 -3.10 8.43 16.04
C GLN A 120 -4.39 7.74 15.56
N VAL A 121 -5.42 7.63 16.41
CA VAL A 121 -6.76 7.16 16.01
C VAL A 121 -7.38 8.14 15.00
N LEU A 122 -7.32 9.44 15.26
CA LEU A 122 -7.85 10.46 14.36
C LEU A 122 -7.02 10.60 13.07
N PHE A 123 -5.72 10.35 13.13
CA PHE A 123 -4.87 10.23 11.96
C PHE A 123 -5.34 9.07 11.07
N GLY A 124 -5.52 7.86 11.64
CA GLY A 124 -5.99 6.68 10.91
C GLY A 124 -7.39 6.85 10.32
N PHE A 125 -8.29 7.50 11.05
CA PHE A 125 -9.61 7.89 10.57
C PHE A 125 -9.52 8.72 9.27
N GLY A 126 -8.69 9.75 9.27
CA GLY A 126 -8.53 10.64 8.12
C GLY A 126 -7.85 9.95 6.94
N GLU A 127 -6.85 9.12 7.17
CA GLU A 127 -6.08 8.47 6.11
C GLU A 127 -6.87 7.37 5.37
N ALA A 128 -7.88 6.77 6.00
CA ALA A 128 -8.56 5.57 5.54
C ALA A 128 -9.16 5.65 4.13
N GLY A 129 -9.67 6.82 3.72
CA GLY A 129 -10.29 7.02 2.41
C GLY A 129 -9.31 7.24 1.26
N ALA A 130 -8.02 7.44 1.54
CA ALA A 130 -7.04 7.84 0.52
C ALA A 130 -6.92 6.82 -0.62
N PHE A 131 -6.74 5.54 -0.28
CA PHE A 131 -6.56 4.47 -1.27
C PHE A 131 -7.78 4.26 -2.18
N PRO A 132 -9.01 4.12 -1.68
CA PRO A 132 -10.19 3.96 -2.52
C PRO A 132 -10.41 5.14 -3.47
N ILE A 133 -10.21 6.39 -2.97
CA ILE A 133 -10.43 7.58 -3.76
C ILE A 133 -9.35 7.74 -4.83
N ALA A 134 -8.07 7.49 -4.50
CA ALA A 134 -6.97 7.54 -5.45
C ALA A 134 -7.12 6.49 -6.55
N THR A 135 -7.49 5.25 -6.21
CA THR A 135 -7.76 4.18 -7.18
C THR A 135 -8.90 4.57 -8.13
N ARG A 136 -9.96 5.17 -7.60
CA ARG A 136 -11.07 5.70 -8.42
C ARG A 136 -10.61 6.81 -9.36
N SER A 137 -9.77 7.74 -8.88
CA SER A 137 -9.18 8.80 -9.69
C SER A 137 -8.38 8.23 -10.85
N LEU A 138 -7.49 7.27 -10.58
CA LEU A 138 -6.72 6.60 -11.63
C LEU A 138 -7.60 5.85 -12.63
N ALA A 139 -8.68 5.20 -12.17
CA ALA A 139 -9.61 4.51 -13.05
C ALA A 139 -10.33 5.46 -14.03
N ARG A 140 -10.50 6.74 -13.67
CA ARG A 140 -11.10 7.77 -14.53
C ARG A 140 -10.11 8.43 -15.48
N TRP A 141 -8.86 8.59 -15.04
CA TRP A 141 -7.83 9.34 -15.77
C TRP A 141 -6.92 8.45 -16.61
N MET A 142 -6.82 7.15 -16.29
CA MET A 142 -5.96 6.23 -17.01
C MET A 142 -6.74 5.38 -18.02
N ARG A 143 -6.12 5.14 -19.20
CA ARG A 143 -6.66 4.20 -20.18
C ARG A 143 -6.86 2.83 -19.56
N PRO A 144 -7.86 2.05 -19.95
CA PRO A 144 -8.06 0.70 -19.42
C PRO A 144 -6.81 -0.18 -19.45
N THR A 145 -6.01 -0.05 -20.51
CA THR A 145 -4.75 -0.80 -20.71
C THR A 145 -3.58 -0.31 -19.84
N GLU A 146 -3.67 0.90 -19.27
CA GLU A 146 -2.62 1.52 -18.46
C GLU A 146 -2.92 1.48 -16.95
N ARG A 147 -4.13 1.06 -16.55
CA ARG A 147 -4.56 1.06 -15.13
C ARG A 147 -3.71 0.16 -14.25
N GLY A 148 -3.33 -1.01 -14.75
CA GLY A 148 -2.43 -1.93 -14.03
C GLY A 148 -1.05 -1.30 -13.79
N PHE A 149 -0.47 -0.69 -14.81
CA PHE A 149 0.78 0.05 -14.69
C PHE A 149 0.66 1.20 -13.68
N ALA A 150 -0.41 2.00 -13.76
CA ALA A 150 -0.63 3.13 -12.85
C ALA A 150 -0.72 2.68 -11.38
N GLN A 151 -1.43 1.58 -11.10
CA GLN A 151 -1.49 1.00 -9.76
C GLN A 151 -0.11 0.48 -9.31
N GLY A 152 0.63 -0.21 -10.18
CA GLY A 152 1.97 -0.70 -9.88
C GLY A 152 2.93 0.42 -9.50
N VAL A 153 2.99 1.49 -10.30
CA VAL A 153 3.84 2.67 -10.00
C VAL A 153 3.42 3.34 -8.70
N THR A 154 2.11 3.40 -8.41
CA THR A 154 1.60 3.99 -7.17
C THR A 154 2.02 3.17 -5.95
N HIS A 155 1.93 1.85 -6.01
CA HIS A 155 2.43 0.97 -4.94
C HIS A 155 3.95 1.04 -4.79
N ALA A 156 4.71 1.05 -5.89
CA ALA A 156 6.16 1.24 -5.85
C ALA A 156 6.54 2.57 -5.16
N GLY A 157 5.81 3.65 -5.46
CA GLY A 157 5.98 4.95 -4.79
C GLY A 157 5.80 4.84 -3.27
N SER A 158 4.81 4.11 -2.78
CA SER A 158 4.60 3.90 -1.35
C SER A 158 5.77 3.16 -0.68
N ARG A 159 6.34 2.16 -1.34
CA ARG A 159 7.52 1.42 -0.85
C ARG A 159 8.76 2.31 -0.81
N VAL A 160 8.98 3.11 -1.86
CA VAL A 160 10.08 4.08 -1.89
C VAL A 160 9.91 5.10 -0.74
N GLY A 161 8.71 5.62 -0.52
CA GLY A 161 8.40 6.50 0.61
C GLY A 161 8.80 5.89 1.95
N SER A 162 8.36 4.65 2.22
CA SER A 162 8.76 3.92 3.44
C SER A 162 10.27 3.78 3.59
N ALA A 163 10.96 3.41 2.51
CA ALA A 163 12.38 3.10 2.55
C ALA A 163 13.28 4.34 2.73
N VAL A 164 12.87 5.47 2.16
CA VAL A 164 13.63 6.73 2.22
C VAL A 164 13.39 7.47 3.54
N THR A 165 12.25 7.28 4.18
CA THR A 165 11.90 8.01 5.42
C THR A 165 12.94 7.86 6.54
N PRO A 166 13.44 6.68 6.91
CA PRO A 166 14.44 6.56 7.96
C PRO A 166 15.71 7.36 7.65
N LEU A 167 16.11 7.43 6.38
CA LEU A 167 17.32 8.16 5.94
C LEU A 167 17.19 9.67 6.10
N ILE A 168 15.98 10.20 5.97
CA ILE A 168 15.68 11.64 6.14
C ILE A 168 15.44 11.97 7.61
N ILE A 169 14.64 11.13 8.28
CA ILE A 169 14.11 11.45 9.62
C ILE A 169 15.17 11.27 10.72
N VAL A 170 16.03 10.27 10.62
CA VAL A 170 17.04 10.03 11.66
C VAL A 170 18.02 11.18 11.82
N PRO A 171 18.66 11.71 10.76
CA PRO A 171 19.48 12.91 10.88
C PRO A 171 18.70 14.12 11.44
N MET A 172 17.44 14.27 11.05
CA MET A 172 16.59 15.36 11.51
C MET A 172 16.27 15.21 13.02
N ILE A 173 15.97 14.01 13.49
CA ILE A 173 15.74 13.73 14.92
C ILE A 173 17.02 14.00 15.71
N ALA A 174 18.18 13.61 15.21
CA ALA A 174 19.46 13.83 15.87
C ALA A 174 19.83 15.32 16.00
N ALA A 175 19.47 16.15 15.01
CA ALA A 175 19.79 17.56 14.99
C ALA A 175 18.76 18.43 15.72
N PHE A 176 17.47 18.13 15.59
CA PHE A 176 16.37 19.01 16.00
C PHE A 176 15.35 18.36 16.93
N GLY A 177 15.51 17.08 17.26
CA GLY A 177 14.49 16.29 17.93
C GLY A 177 13.38 15.79 17.00
N TRP A 178 12.47 14.97 17.54
CA TRP A 178 11.42 14.32 16.74
C TRP A 178 10.25 15.23 16.34
N ARG A 179 9.93 16.26 17.15
CA ARG A 179 8.77 17.13 16.91
C ARG A 179 8.81 17.92 15.59
N PRO A 180 9.92 18.58 15.20
CA PRO A 180 10.01 19.29 13.93
C PRO A 180 9.77 18.41 12.71
N ALA A 181 10.13 17.12 12.78
CA ALA A 181 9.89 16.18 11.70
C ALA A 181 8.40 16.02 11.39
N PHE A 182 7.56 15.88 12.41
CA PHE A 182 6.11 15.75 12.25
C PHE A 182 5.47 17.03 11.72
N PHE A 183 5.94 18.21 12.12
CA PHE A 183 5.48 19.47 11.54
C PHE A 183 5.85 19.59 10.06
N LEU A 184 7.07 19.25 9.69
CA LEU A 184 7.53 19.33 8.30
C LEU A 184 6.70 18.42 7.39
N PHE A 185 6.45 17.18 7.81
CA PHE A 185 5.69 16.23 7.02
C PHE A 185 4.20 16.59 6.97
N GLY A 186 3.63 17.11 8.06
CA GLY A 186 2.29 17.69 8.03
C GLY A 186 2.16 18.83 7.02
N LEU A 187 3.14 19.73 6.97
CA LEU A 187 3.19 20.83 6.01
C LEU A 187 3.33 20.31 4.57
N LEU A 188 4.17 19.28 4.35
CA LEU A 188 4.33 18.64 3.04
C LEU A 188 2.99 18.08 2.52
N GLY A 189 2.23 17.39 3.39
CA GLY A 189 0.94 16.85 3.01
C GLY A 189 -0.11 17.92 2.72
N VAL A 190 -0.17 19.00 3.51
CA VAL A 190 -1.07 20.14 3.24
C VAL A 190 -0.70 20.82 1.91
N SER A 191 0.60 21.00 1.63
CA SER A 191 1.06 21.56 0.36
C SER A 191 0.65 20.69 -0.83
N TRP A 192 0.76 19.38 -0.68
CA TRP A 192 0.28 18.43 -1.68
C TRP A 192 -1.25 18.52 -1.87
N ALA A 193 -2.01 18.60 -0.77
CA ALA A 193 -3.48 18.73 -0.84
C ALA A 193 -3.91 20.00 -1.59
N ALA A 194 -3.21 21.10 -1.38
CA ALA A 194 -3.42 22.33 -2.14
C ALA A 194 -3.10 22.14 -3.63
N ALA A 195 -1.93 21.55 -3.96
CA ALA A 195 -1.56 21.26 -5.34
C ALA A 195 -2.60 20.38 -6.05
N TRP A 196 -3.06 19.31 -5.36
CA TRP A 196 -4.13 18.46 -5.87
C TRP A 196 -5.43 19.22 -6.11
N PHE A 197 -5.88 19.99 -5.13
CA PHE A 197 -7.14 20.76 -5.22
C PHE A 197 -7.16 21.74 -6.39
N PHE A 198 -6.06 22.43 -6.65
CA PHE A 198 -5.99 23.41 -7.73
C PHE A 198 -5.79 22.76 -9.09
N TYR A 199 -5.03 21.68 -9.20
CA TYR A 199 -4.70 21.04 -10.47
C TYR A 199 -5.74 19.99 -10.90
N TYR A 200 -6.09 19.04 -10.01
CA TYR A 200 -6.93 17.90 -10.35
C TYR A 200 -8.38 18.31 -10.65
N ARG A 201 -9.00 17.61 -11.59
CA ARG A 201 -10.43 17.66 -11.89
C ARG A 201 -11.03 16.26 -11.85
N ASP A 202 -12.32 16.16 -11.52
CA ASP A 202 -12.95 14.84 -11.34
C ASP A 202 -13.10 14.08 -12.65
N THR A 203 -13.16 14.79 -13.78
CA THR A 203 -13.18 14.20 -15.11
C THR A 203 -12.18 14.89 -16.05
N PRO A 204 -11.65 14.18 -17.07
CA PRO A 204 -10.77 14.77 -18.07
C PRO A 204 -11.40 15.93 -18.86
N GLU A 205 -12.74 15.92 -19.00
CA GLU A 205 -13.51 16.93 -19.71
C GLU A 205 -13.48 18.30 -19.01
N GLU A 206 -13.43 18.29 -17.68
CA GLU A 206 -13.38 19.50 -16.86
C GLU A 206 -11.98 20.14 -16.83
N HIS A 207 -10.95 19.42 -17.26
CA HIS A 207 -9.58 19.92 -17.18
C HIS A 207 -9.19 20.67 -18.44
N ARG A 208 -8.89 21.99 -18.32
CA ARG A 208 -8.59 22.89 -19.45
C ARG A 208 -7.35 22.49 -20.26
N GLY A 209 -6.39 21.79 -19.65
CA GLY A 209 -5.14 21.39 -20.29
C GLY A 209 -5.22 20.06 -21.07
N VAL A 210 -6.37 19.36 -21.06
CA VAL A 210 -6.53 18.07 -21.73
C VAL A 210 -7.01 18.28 -23.16
N SER A 211 -6.24 17.79 -24.14
CA SER A 211 -6.62 17.84 -25.56
C SER A 211 -7.76 16.87 -25.87
N ILE A 212 -8.52 17.14 -26.94
CA ILE A 212 -9.58 16.26 -27.43
C ILE A 212 -9.04 14.85 -27.67
N THR A 213 -7.86 14.75 -28.28
CA THR A 213 -7.20 13.47 -28.57
C THR A 213 -6.86 12.69 -27.28
N GLU A 214 -6.44 13.35 -26.21
CA GLU A 214 -6.19 12.67 -24.93
C GLU A 214 -7.49 12.20 -24.27
N ARG A 215 -8.58 12.98 -24.35
CA ARG A 215 -9.92 12.56 -23.87
C ARG A 215 -10.41 11.32 -24.59
N GLU A 216 -10.27 11.26 -25.92
CA GLU A 216 -10.63 10.09 -26.72
C GLU A 216 -9.80 8.86 -26.34
N LEU A 217 -8.49 9.04 -26.06
CA LEU A 217 -7.60 7.97 -25.62
C LEU A 217 -7.97 7.40 -24.23
N ILE A 218 -8.38 8.25 -23.29
CA ILE A 218 -8.81 7.82 -21.96
C ILE A 218 -10.13 7.05 -22.07
N GLY A 219 -11.03 7.48 -22.93
CA GLY A 219 -12.34 6.88 -23.18
C GLY A 219 -13.35 7.11 -22.06
N SER A 220 -14.62 6.96 -22.34
CA SER A 220 -15.68 6.99 -21.32
C SER A 220 -15.58 5.74 -20.43
N GLY A 221 -15.39 5.92 -19.14
CA GLY A 221 -15.30 4.83 -18.18
C GLY A 221 -16.50 3.88 -18.28
N ARG A 222 -16.22 2.57 -18.34
CA ARG A 222 -17.28 1.52 -18.38
C ARG A 222 -18.17 1.67 -17.17
N LYS A 223 -19.49 1.77 -17.35
CA LYS A 223 -20.46 1.73 -16.25
C LYS A 223 -20.29 0.41 -15.50
N ARG A 224 -20.07 0.48 -14.20
CA ARG A 224 -19.98 -0.68 -13.31
C ARG A 224 -21.39 -1.29 -13.21
N SER A 225 -21.51 -2.62 -13.13
CA SER A 225 -22.76 -3.28 -12.78
C SER A 225 -23.23 -2.79 -11.42
N ASP A 226 -24.46 -2.30 -11.34
CA ASP A 226 -25.02 -1.69 -10.12
C ASP A 226 -25.29 -2.73 -9.01
N HIS A 227 -25.23 -4.02 -9.31
CA HIS A 227 -25.54 -5.09 -8.37
C HIS A 227 -24.36 -6.04 -8.17
N VAL A 228 -23.76 -6.00 -6.96
CA VAL A 228 -22.68 -6.90 -6.55
C VAL A 228 -23.30 -8.13 -5.88
N PRO A 229 -23.05 -9.36 -6.38
CA PRO A 229 -23.64 -10.58 -5.83
C PRO A 229 -22.91 -11.02 -4.55
N TRP A 230 -22.99 -10.25 -3.48
CA TRP A 230 -22.29 -10.48 -2.22
C TRP A 230 -22.45 -11.90 -1.67
N ARG A 231 -23.65 -12.47 -1.77
CA ARG A 231 -23.88 -13.85 -1.29
C ARG A 231 -23.02 -14.88 -2.03
N LYS A 232 -22.86 -14.73 -3.36
CA LYS A 232 -21.99 -15.61 -4.17
C LYS A 232 -20.52 -15.39 -3.85
N ILE A 233 -20.10 -14.14 -3.67
CA ILE A 233 -18.73 -13.77 -3.34
C ILE A 233 -18.35 -14.35 -1.98
N LEU A 234 -19.15 -14.08 -0.94
CA LEU A 234 -18.86 -14.49 0.43
C LEU A 234 -19.03 -16.00 0.68
N SER A 235 -19.81 -16.72 -0.15
CA SER A 235 -19.91 -18.18 -0.06
C SER A 235 -18.75 -18.92 -0.73
N HIS A 236 -17.84 -18.23 -1.44
CA HIS A 236 -16.77 -18.86 -2.18
C HIS A 236 -15.56 -19.16 -1.27
N GLY A 237 -15.28 -20.42 -0.98
CA GLY A 237 -14.22 -20.84 -0.05
C GLY A 237 -12.82 -20.33 -0.41
N ASN A 238 -12.52 -20.22 -1.71
CA ASN A 238 -11.23 -19.72 -2.20
C ASN A 238 -10.95 -18.26 -1.78
N LEU A 239 -12.00 -17.44 -1.66
CA LEU A 239 -11.90 -16.07 -1.15
C LEU A 239 -11.39 -16.04 0.30
N TRP A 240 -11.94 -16.89 1.16
CA TRP A 240 -11.57 -16.92 2.58
C TRP A 240 -10.16 -17.46 2.79
N ILE A 241 -9.75 -18.48 2.02
CA ILE A 241 -8.37 -18.98 2.03
C ILE A 241 -7.39 -17.88 1.63
N LEU A 242 -7.71 -17.14 0.55
CA LEU A 242 -6.93 -15.99 0.11
C LEU A 242 -6.90 -14.87 1.15
N ALA A 243 -8.03 -14.56 1.77
CA ALA A 243 -8.13 -13.50 2.78
C ALA A 243 -7.34 -13.84 4.05
N VAL A 244 -7.35 -15.11 4.52
CA VAL A 244 -6.54 -15.56 5.65
C VAL A 244 -5.05 -15.58 5.28
N MET A 245 -4.69 -15.99 4.08
CA MET A 245 -3.30 -15.90 3.60
C MET A 245 -2.83 -14.43 3.60
N TYR A 246 -3.67 -13.52 3.12
CA TYR A 246 -3.34 -12.09 3.09
C TYR A 246 -3.31 -11.45 4.48
N PHE A 247 -4.06 -11.99 5.45
CA PHE A 247 -3.90 -11.68 6.88
C PHE A 247 -2.48 -12.03 7.35
N CYS A 248 -1.99 -13.25 7.05
CA CYS A 248 -0.64 -13.65 7.41
C CYS A 248 0.41 -12.75 6.77
N TYR A 249 0.25 -12.43 5.47
CA TYR A 249 1.13 -11.50 4.76
C TYR A 249 1.18 -10.12 5.46
N ASN A 250 0.02 -9.52 5.71
CA ASN A 250 -0.04 -8.19 6.33
C ASN A 250 0.46 -8.17 7.77
N PHE A 251 0.22 -9.24 8.53
CA PHE A 251 0.82 -9.36 9.87
C PHE A 251 2.35 -9.26 9.78
N ASN A 252 2.96 -10.05 8.89
CA ASN A 252 4.40 -10.04 8.68
C ASN A 252 4.90 -8.67 8.22
N LEU A 253 4.29 -8.11 7.17
CA LEU A 253 4.63 -6.80 6.65
C LEU A 253 4.68 -5.74 7.75
N ASN A 254 3.65 -5.72 8.62
CA ASN A 254 3.53 -4.71 9.65
C ASN A 254 4.49 -4.93 10.83
N VAL A 255 4.86 -6.16 11.16
CA VAL A 255 5.95 -6.40 12.12
C VAL A 255 7.25 -5.78 11.62
N TYR A 256 7.58 -5.97 10.34
CA TYR A 256 8.78 -5.34 9.75
C TYR A 256 8.68 -3.82 9.69
N GLN A 257 7.56 -3.28 9.21
CA GLN A 257 7.42 -1.84 9.04
C GLN A 257 7.35 -1.06 10.36
N ASP A 258 6.61 -1.58 11.34
CA ASP A 258 6.35 -0.86 12.59
C ASP A 258 7.39 -1.11 13.66
N TRP A 259 7.95 -2.33 13.75
CA TRP A 259 8.73 -2.74 14.92
C TRP A 259 10.19 -3.03 14.62
N PHE A 260 10.59 -3.18 13.35
CA PHE A 260 11.98 -3.46 13.02
C PHE A 260 12.95 -2.34 13.46
N PRO A 261 12.63 -1.03 13.30
CA PRO A 261 13.49 0.02 13.84
C PRO A 261 13.66 -0.10 15.37
N THR A 262 12.56 -0.33 16.10
CA THR A 262 12.59 -0.50 17.56
C THR A 262 13.41 -1.73 17.97
N TYR A 263 13.26 -2.86 17.25
CA TYR A 263 14.08 -4.05 17.46
C TYR A 263 15.59 -3.78 17.29
N LEU A 264 15.97 -3.06 16.23
CA LEU A 264 17.39 -2.71 16.00
C LEU A 264 17.94 -1.83 17.12
N HIS A 265 17.14 -0.90 17.65
CA HIS A 265 17.54 -0.03 18.74
C HIS A 265 17.58 -0.78 20.09
N ASP A 266 16.46 -1.42 20.49
CA ASP A 266 16.27 -1.95 21.84
C ASP A 266 16.93 -3.31 22.04
N SER A 267 16.92 -4.18 21.02
CA SER A 267 17.47 -5.54 21.10
C SER A 267 18.89 -5.66 20.59
N ARG A 268 19.22 -4.90 19.52
CA ARG A 268 20.55 -4.93 18.90
C ARG A 268 21.47 -3.80 19.36
N GLY A 269 20.99 -2.89 20.23
CA GLY A 269 21.79 -1.80 20.80
C GLY A 269 22.31 -0.79 19.79
N MET A 270 21.66 -0.66 18.62
CA MET A 270 22.09 0.26 17.59
C MET A 270 21.85 1.72 17.98
N THR A 271 22.80 2.59 17.70
CA THR A 271 22.59 4.04 17.76
C THR A 271 21.50 4.46 16.77
N LEU A 272 20.86 5.59 17.02
CA LEU A 272 19.76 6.11 16.19
C LEU A 272 20.17 6.19 14.71
N THR A 273 21.39 6.69 14.43
CA THR A 273 21.91 6.84 13.07
C THR A 273 22.09 5.49 12.37
N LYS A 274 22.68 4.50 13.06
CA LYS A 274 22.83 3.14 12.50
C LYS A 274 21.48 2.47 12.31
N MET A 275 20.56 2.61 13.27
CA MET A 275 19.21 2.11 13.17
C MET A 275 18.49 2.64 11.92
N GLY A 276 18.56 3.95 11.65
CA GLY A 276 17.92 4.53 10.48
C GLY A 276 18.45 3.96 9.17
N LEU A 277 19.76 3.84 9.02
CA LEU A 277 20.38 3.24 7.84
C LEU A 277 19.99 1.77 7.70
N TYR A 278 20.15 0.98 8.75
CA TYR A 278 19.88 -0.47 8.69
C TYR A 278 18.38 -0.79 8.57
N ALA A 279 17.49 0.04 9.12
CA ALA A 279 16.05 -0.14 8.95
C ALA A 279 15.55 0.13 7.52
N SER A 280 16.26 0.97 6.76
CA SER A 280 15.93 1.25 5.35
C SER A 280 16.28 0.09 4.42
N LEU A 281 17.29 -0.72 4.73
CA LEU A 281 17.81 -1.75 3.82
C LEU A 281 16.77 -2.84 3.49
N PRO A 282 16.07 -3.46 4.46
CA PRO A 282 15.00 -4.42 4.14
C PRO A 282 13.87 -3.79 3.32
N LEU A 283 13.49 -2.54 3.62
CA LEU A 283 12.44 -1.84 2.89
C LEU A 283 12.85 -1.61 1.42
N LEU A 284 14.11 -1.23 1.16
CA LEU A 284 14.65 -1.11 -0.20
C LEU A 284 14.70 -2.47 -0.91
N ALA A 285 15.12 -3.52 -0.22
CA ALA A 285 15.07 -4.88 -0.76
C ALA A 285 13.64 -5.29 -1.14
N GLY A 286 12.65 -4.89 -0.33
CA GLY A 286 11.23 -5.11 -0.61
C GLY A 286 10.74 -4.45 -1.89
N VAL A 287 11.22 -3.22 -2.21
CA VAL A 287 10.90 -2.57 -3.51
C VAL A 287 11.30 -3.47 -4.68
N LEU A 288 12.51 -4.04 -4.61
CA LEU A 288 13.01 -4.95 -5.64
C LEU A 288 12.20 -6.25 -5.68
N GLY A 289 11.79 -6.76 -4.50
CA GLY A 289 10.95 -7.95 -4.38
C GLY A 289 9.60 -7.78 -5.06
N ASP A 290 8.89 -6.69 -4.78
CA ASP A 290 7.57 -6.38 -5.36
C ASP A 290 7.63 -6.30 -6.91
N LEU A 291 8.60 -5.54 -7.43
CA LEU A 291 8.78 -5.39 -8.88
C LEU A 291 9.16 -6.72 -9.56
N ALA A 292 10.05 -7.48 -8.96
CA ALA A 292 10.55 -8.73 -9.53
C ALA A 292 9.49 -9.85 -9.47
N GLY A 293 8.74 -9.96 -8.37
CA GLY A 293 7.73 -11.01 -8.17
C GLY A 293 6.59 -10.93 -9.18
N GLY A 294 6.03 -9.72 -9.38
CA GLY A 294 5.00 -9.48 -10.39
C GLY A 294 5.48 -9.83 -11.80
N SER A 295 6.65 -9.30 -12.17
CA SER A 295 7.24 -9.53 -13.49
C SER A 295 7.52 -11.01 -13.77
N PHE A 296 8.03 -11.73 -12.78
CA PHE A 296 8.31 -13.17 -12.90
C PHE A 296 7.03 -13.98 -13.03
N SER A 297 5.98 -13.68 -12.24
CA SER A 297 4.67 -14.33 -12.37
C SER A 297 4.08 -14.17 -13.77
N ASP A 298 4.17 -12.98 -14.34
CA ASP A 298 3.67 -12.71 -15.68
C ASP A 298 4.50 -13.43 -16.77
N ALA A 299 5.81 -13.55 -16.57
CA ALA A 299 6.67 -14.33 -17.46
C ALA A 299 6.30 -15.82 -17.45
N VAL A 300 6.10 -16.41 -16.27
CA VAL A 300 5.66 -17.81 -16.11
C VAL A 300 4.28 -18.02 -16.73
N LEU A 301 3.34 -17.06 -16.53
CA LEU A 301 2.01 -17.13 -17.13
C LEU A 301 2.06 -17.10 -18.66
N ARG A 302 2.87 -16.20 -19.25
CA ARG A 302 3.07 -16.15 -20.70
C ARG A 302 3.68 -17.43 -21.28
N ALA A 303 4.65 -18.01 -20.56
CA ALA A 303 5.34 -19.22 -20.99
C ALA A 303 4.48 -20.49 -20.90
N THR A 304 3.63 -20.58 -19.86
CA THR A 304 2.91 -21.83 -19.54
C THR A 304 1.41 -21.78 -19.87
N GLY A 305 0.81 -20.59 -19.95
CA GLY A 305 -0.64 -20.39 -20.04
C GLY A 305 -1.43 -20.85 -18.80
N ARG A 306 -0.74 -21.27 -17.73
CA ARG A 306 -1.35 -21.88 -16.54
C ARG A 306 -1.35 -20.91 -15.37
N VAL A 307 -2.49 -20.29 -15.06
CA VAL A 307 -2.63 -19.29 -13.99
C VAL A 307 -2.19 -19.85 -12.63
N ASN A 308 -2.70 -21.00 -12.22
CA ASN A 308 -2.35 -21.62 -10.93
C ASN A 308 -0.85 -21.87 -10.79
N LEU A 309 -0.21 -22.35 -11.86
CA LEU A 309 1.22 -22.62 -11.86
C LEU A 309 2.00 -21.29 -11.67
N ALA A 310 1.66 -20.26 -12.45
CA ALA A 310 2.32 -18.96 -12.37
C ALA A 310 2.19 -18.34 -10.97
N ARG A 311 1.01 -18.41 -10.35
CA ARG A 311 0.79 -17.87 -9.01
C ARG A 311 1.53 -18.64 -7.92
N ARG A 312 1.47 -19.97 -7.95
CA ARG A 312 2.12 -20.87 -6.97
C ARG A 312 3.64 -20.84 -7.05
N TRP A 313 4.22 -20.83 -8.23
CA TRP A 313 5.68 -20.80 -8.43
C TRP A 313 6.33 -19.50 -7.93
N VAL A 314 5.56 -18.46 -7.71
CA VAL A 314 6.06 -17.21 -7.14
C VAL A 314 5.77 -17.14 -5.64
N ALA A 315 4.53 -17.38 -5.24
CA ALA A 315 4.13 -17.17 -3.87
C ALA A 315 4.72 -18.20 -2.89
N ILE A 316 4.74 -19.49 -3.25
CA ILE A 316 5.24 -20.54 -2.36
C ILE A 316 6.73 -20.37 -2.06
N PRO A 317 7.65 -20.24 -3.06
CA PRO A 317 9.05 -19.98 -2.79
C PRO A 317 9.27 -18.65 -2.05
N GLY A 318 8.48 -17.60 -2.35
CA GLY A 318 8.56 -16.32 -1.67
C GLY A 318 8.29 -16.44 -0.17
N PHE A 319 7.18 -17.04 0.23
CA PHE A 319 6.87 -17.27 1.65
C PHE A 319 7.85 -18.23 2.33
N LEU A 320 8.27 -19.31 1.66
CA LEU A 320 9.28 -20.23 2.20
C LEU A 320 10.60 -19.52 2.45
N LEU A 321 11.10 -18.78 1.48
CA LEU A 321 12.36 -18.04 1.61
C LEU A 321 12.25 -16.94 2.69
N SER A 322 11.14 -16.22 2.75
CA SER A 322 10.91 -15.20 3.78
C SER A 322 10.96 -15.81 5.19
N GLY A 323 10.21 -16.89 5.42
CA GLY A 323 10.20 -17.57 6.72
C GLY A 323 11.56 -18.18 7.08
N ALA A 324 12.20 -18.86 6.12
CA ALA A 324 13.51 -19.51 6.31
C ALA A 324 14.62 -18.50 6.59
N ALA A 325 14.66 -17.34 5.89
CA ALA A 325 15.68 -16.31 6.08
C ALA A 325 15.50 -15.54 7.41
N THR A 326 14.28 -15.48 7.94
CA THR A 326 14.02 -14.83 9.24
C THR A 326 14.71 -15.58 10.39
N ILE A 327 14.85 -16.89 10.34
CA ILE A 327 15.47 -17.69 11.40
C ILE A 327 16.95 -17.30 11.61
N PRO A 328 17.84 -17.40 10.59
CA PRO A 328 19.22 -16.97 10.75
C PRO A 328 19.34 -15.47 11.01
N ALA A 329 18.41 -14.63 10.52
CA ALA A 329 18.40 -13.20 10.85
C ALA A 329 18.27 -12.96 12.36
N VAL A 330 17.40 -13.70 13.05
CA VAL A 330 17.22 -13.62 14.51
C VAL A 330 18.42 -14.18 15.26
N LEU A 331 18.98 -15.31 14.80
CA LEU A 331 20.07 -16.03 15.47
C LEU A 331 21.44 -15.38 15.29
N ALA A 332 21.62 -14.59 14.25
CA ALA A 332 22.92 -13.95 13.96
C ALA A 332 23.33 -12.98 15.08
N HIS A 333 24.53 -13.16 15.63
CA HIS A 333 25.10 -12.26 16.63
C HIS A 333 25.56 -10.94 16.02
N ASP A 334 26.17 -11.00 14.82
CA ASP A 334 26.56 -9.80 14.08
C ASP A 334 25.32 -9.14 13.49
N ALA A 335 25.14 -7.86 13.82
CA ALA A 335 23.99 -7.08 13.39
C ALA A 335 23.93 -6.87 11.86
N ARG A 336 25.10 -6.85 11.16
CA ARG A 336 25.14 -6.72 9.70
C ARG A 336 24.64 -7.98 9.01
N ILE A 337 25.05 -9.14 9.51
CA ILE A 337 24.58 -10.45 9.03
C ILE A 337 23.08 -10.58 9.29
N SER A 338 22.62 -10.21 10.49
CA SER A 338 21.21 -10.19 10.84
C SER A 338 20.38 -9.37 9.84
N VAL A 339 20.79 -8.12 9.58
CA VAL A 339 20.11 -7.24 8.64
C VAL A 339 20.16 -7.76 7.21
N ALA A 340 21.28 -8.36 6.78
CA ALA A 340 21.37 -8.98 5.44
C ALA A 340 20.31 -10.09 5.26
N PHE A 341 20.13 -10.96 6.25
CA PHE A 341 19.08 -11.96 6.22
C PHE A 341 17.66 -11.35 6.29
N TYR A 342 17.46 -10.26 7.05
CA TYR A 342 16.20 -9.53 7.02
C TYR A 342 15.92 -8.89 5.67
N CYS A 343 16.94 -8.42 4.94
CA CYS A 343 16.77 -7.95 3.56
C CYS A 343 16.28 -9.08 2.64
N VAL A 344 16.83 -10.29 2.76
CA VAL A 344 16.36 -11.46 2.00
C VAL A 344 14.95 -11.83 2.41
N ALA A 345 14.64 -11.86 3.70
CA ALA A 345 13.31 -12.19 4.21
C ALA A 345 12.24 -11.20 3.71
N PHE A 346 12.52 -9.91 3.76
CA PHE A 346 11.58 -8.89 3.34
C PHE A 346 11.45 -8.79 1.81
N PHE A 347 12.55 -8.94 1.06
CA PHE A 347 12.52 -9.12 -0.40
C PHE A 347 11.58 -10.26 -0.80
N ALA A 348 11.75 -11.42 -0.17
CA ALA A 348 10.96 -12.60 -0.46
C ALA A 348 9.49 -12.45 -0.04
N LEU A 349 9.20 -11.72 1.04
CA LEU A 349 7.84 -11.39 1.44
C LEU A 349 7.16 -10.50 0.39
N GLU A 350 7.80 -9.39 -0.01
CA GLU A 350 7.27 -8.45 -0.99
C GLU A 350 7.19 -9.05 -2.41
N TRP A 351 8.03 -10.03 -2.74
CA TRP A 351 7.92 -10.83 -3.96
C TRP A 351 6.53 -11.46 -4.14
N THR A 352 5.79 -11.71 -3.05
CA THR A 352 4.47 -12.34 -3.07
C THR A 352 3.29 -11.35 -3.21
N VAL A 353 3.53 -10.04 -3.01
CA VAL A 353 2.42 -9.06 -2.93
C VAL A 353 1.71 -8.88 -4.27
N GLY A 354 2.45 -8.73 -5.37
CA GLY A 354 1.87 -8.56 -6.70
C GLY A 354 0.95 -9.73 -7.07
N ILE A 355 1.33 -10.95 -6.71
CA ILE A 355 0.53 -12.16 -6.94
C ILE A 355 -0.72 -12.17 -6.05
N SER A 356 -0.59 -11.79 -4.80
CA SER A 356 -1.72 -11.71 -3.87
C SER A 356 -2.82 -10.77 -4.38
N TRP A 357 -2.45 -9.69 -5.08
CA TRP A 357 -3.38 -8.77 -5.73
C TRP A 357 -3.84 -9.21 -7.13
N ALA A 358 -3.08 -10.08 -7.80
CA ALA A 358 -3.49 -10.65 -9.09
C ALA A 358 -4.59 -11.70 -8.94
N ILE A 359 -4.57 -12.51 -7.87
CA ILE A 359 -5.56 -13.57 -7.65
C ILE A 359 -7.00 -13.05 -7.57
N PRO A 360 -7.33 -11.95 -6.84
CA PRO A 360 -8.65 -11.34 -6.90
C PRO A 360 -9.12 -10.97 -8.30
N LEU A 361 -8.21 -10.57 -9.19
CA LEU A 361 -8.52 -10.28 -10.59
C LEU A 361 -8.82 -11.58 -11.36
N ASP A 362 -8.04 -12.63 -11.10
CA ASP A 362 -8.19 -13.93 -11.76
C ASP A 362 -9.53 -14.60 -11.38
N ILE A 363 -9.90 -14.60 -10.08
CA ILE A 363 -11.09 -15.29 -9.57
C ILE A 363 -12.36 -14.44 -9.58
N GLY A 364 -12.23 -13.11 -9.45
CA GLY A 364 -13.35 -12.19 -9.27
C GLY A 364 -13.97 -11.67 -10.56
N GLY A 365 -13.23 -11.67 -11.67
CA GLY A 365 -13.71 -11.13 -12.93
C GLY A 365 -14.26 -9.70 -12.79
N ASP A 366 -15.52 -9.46 -13.18
CA ASP A 366 -16.18 -8.15 -13.06
C ASP A 366 -16.32 -7.66 -11.60
N PHE A 367 -16.24 -8.57 -10.63
CA PHE A 367 -16.36 -8.30 -9.20
C PHE A 367 -15.00 -8.33 -8.47
N ALA A 368 -13.88 -8.30 -9.21
CA ALA A 368 -12.53 -8.32 -8.66
C ALA A 368 -12.29 -7.27 -7.56
N GLY A 369 -12.87 -6.08 -7.70
CA GLY A 369 -12.80 -5.03 -6.69
C GLY A 369 -13.46 -5.42 -5.36
N SER A 370 -14.61 -6.09 -5.39
CA SER A 370 -15.30 -6.57 -4.19
C SER A 370 -14.54 -7.72 -3.52
N VAL A 371 -13.97 -8.62 -4.32
CA VAL A 371 -13.08 -9.72 -3.86
C VAL A 371 -11.82 -9.15 -3.19
N SER A 372 -11.17 -8.19 -3.84
CA SER A 372 -10.00 -7.49 -3.28
C SER A 372 -10.33 -6.76 -1.98
N ALA A 373 -11.51 -6.15 -1.88
CA ALA A 373 -11.93 -5.45 -0.67
C ALA A 373 -12.05 -6.39 0.53
N VAL A 374 -12.66 -7.57 0.36
CA VAL A 374 -12.76 -8.57 1.45
C VAL A 374 -11.38 -9.09 1.85
N MET A 375 -10.54 -9.44 0.87
CA MET A 375 -9.16 -9.85 1.12
C MET A 375 -8.39 -8.77 1.91
N ASN A 376 -8.45 -7.53 1.47
CA ASN A 376 -7.72 -6.42 2.08
C ASN A 376 -8.25 -6.06 3.48
N SER A 377 -9.56 -6.17 3.72
CA SER A 377 -10.14 -5.92 5.04
C SER A 377 -9.59 -6.90 6.08
N LEU A 378 -9.53 -8.20 5.74
CA LEU A 378 -8.97 -9.21 6.63
C LEU A 378 -7.45 -9.04 6.77
N GLY A 379 -6.75 -8.63 5.70
CA GLY A 379 -5.34 -8.27 5.74
C GLY A 379 -5.07 -7.12 6.72
N ASN A 380 -5.86 -6.04 6.67
CA ASN A 380 -5.73 -4.90 7.58
C ASN A 380 -5.96 -5.31 9.05
N LEU A 381 -6.86 -6.27 9.32
CA LEU A 381 -7.02 -6.83 10.66
C LEU A 381 -5.74 -7.55 11.11
N GLY A 382 -5.08 -8.31 10.21
CA GLY A 382 -3.77 -8.92 10.50
C GLY A 382 -2.72 -7.87 10.87
N GLY A 383 -2.65 -6.78 10.12
CA GLY A 383 -1.78 -5.64 10.41
C GLY A 383 -2.09 -4.95 11.73
N ALA A 384 -3.36 -4.79 12.08
CA ALA A 384 -3.75 -4.22 13.37
C ALA A 384 -3.35 -5.14 14.54
N LEU A 385 -3.66 -6.43 14.45
CA LEU A 385 -3.33 -7.39 15.49
C LEU A 385 -1.82 -7.58 15.65
N SER A 386 -1.03 -7.44 14.59
CA SER A 386 0.43 -7.53 14.67
C SER A 386 1.01 -6.51 15.66
N ALA A 387 0.41 -5.32 15.77
CA ALA A 387 0.88 -4.28 16.68
C ALA A 387 0.79 -4.69 18.15
N LEU A 388 -0.29 -5.35 18.54
CA LEU A 388 -0.48 -5.83 19.92
C LEU A 388 0.32 -7.10 20.18
N VAL A 389 0.23 -8.07 19.26
CA VAL A 389 0.90 -9.37 19.43
C VAL A 389 2.41 -9.19 19.47
N ALA A 390 2.99 -8.40 18.56
CA ALA A 390 4.44 -8.20 18.54
C ALA A 390 4.95 -7.54 19.83
N THR A 391 4.26 -6.52 20.33
CA THR A 391 4.70 -5.84 21.57
C THR A 391 4.51 -6.69 22.80
N TYR A 392 3.43 -7.46 22.87
CA TYR A 392 3.20 -8.40 23.98
C TYR A 392 4.29 -9.48 24.00
N LEU A 393 4.56 -10.11 22.87
CA LEU A 393 5.60 -11.13 22.73
C LEU A 393 7.00 -10.57 23.02
N ALA A 394 7.31 -9.37 22.48
CA ALA A 394 8.60 -8.73 22.70
C ALA A 394 8.84 -8.40 24.18
N LYS A 395 7.80 -7.95 24.90
CA LYS A 395 7.91 -7.60 26.32
C LYS A 395 8.07 -8.83 27.22
N HIS A 396 7.35 -9.91 26.95
CA HIS A 396 7.29 -11.06 27.86
C HIS A 396 8.24 -12.20 27.49
N LEU A 397 8.55 -12.36 26.19
CA LEU A 397 9.35 -13.45 25.66
C LEU A 397 10.60 -12.98 24.90
N GLY A 398 10.77 -11.67 24.78
CA GLY A 398 11.90 -11.07 24.07
C GLY A 398 11.65 -10.80 22.59
N TRP A 399 12.44 -9.89 22.00
CA TRP A 399 12.29 -9.39 20.65
C TRP A 399 12.45 -10.44 19.53
N ASN A 400 13.04 -11.58 19.82
CA ASN A 400 13.20 -12.64 18.83
C ASN A 400 11.87 -13.33 18.48
N VAL A 401 10.96 -13.44 19.46
CA VAL A 401 9.70 -14.19 19.33
C VAL A 401 8.72 -13.57 18.32
N PRO A 402 8.52 -12.26 18.24
CA PRO A 402 7.73 -11.64 17.15
C PRO A 402 8.20 -12.06 15.76
N PHE A 403 9.53 -12.16 15.52
CA PHE A 403 10.05 -12.58 14.23
C PHE A 403 9.92 -14.09 13.98
N TYR A 404 10.02 -14.94 15.01
CA TYR A 404 9.66 -16.35 14.86
C TYR A 404 8.18 -16.53 14.53
N THR A 405 7.30 -15.67 15.10
CA THR A 405 5.88 -15.66 14.73
C THR A 405 5.69 -15.32 13.25
N THR A 406 6.45 -14.35 12.70
CA THR A 406 6.38 -14.05 11.27
C THR A 406 6.82 -15.24 10.41
N SER A 407 7.87 -15.97 10.81
CA SER A 407 8.32 -17.19 10.12
C SER A 407 7.24 -18.29 10.14
N ALA A 408 6.58 -18.51 11.29
CA ALA A 408 5.47 -19.46 11.40
C ALA A 408 4.27 -19.07 10.52
N LEU A 409 3.91 -17.80 10.46
CA LEU A 409 2.85 -17.30 9.60
C LEU A 409 3.20 -17.42 8.11
N CYS A 410 4.48 -17.31 7.72
CA CYS A 410 4.91 -17.62 6.37
C CYS A 410 4.66 -19.10 6.03
N ALA A 411 4.94 -20.04 6.94
CA ALA A 411 4.65 -21.45 6.73
C ALA A 411 3.13 -21.71 6.60
N ILE A 412 2.30 -21.06 7.41
CA ILE A 412 0.84 -21.10 7.27
C ILE A 412 0.40 -20.55 5.91
N ALA A 413 0.97 -19.42 5.47
CA ALA A 413 0.67 -18.82 4.17
C ALA A 413 1.00 -19.78 3.01
N VAL A 414 2.10 -20.55 3.09
CA VAL A 414 2.44 -21.60 2.11
C VAL A 414 1.34 -22.67 2.07
N LEU A 415 0.92 -23.20 3.24
CA LEU A 415 -0.12 -24.24 3.31
C LEU A 415 -1.46 -23.74 2.75
N LEU A 416 -1.80 -22.47 3.01
CA LEU A 416 -2.99 -21.85 2.43
C LEU A 416 -2.85 -21.69 0.92
N PHE A 417 -1.68 -21.28 0.43
CA PHE A 417 -1.44 -21.08 -1.00
C PHE A 417 -1.51 -22.37 -1.81
N LEU A 418 -1.14 -23.49 -1.22
CA LEU A 418 -1.33 -24.81 -1.83
C LEU A 418 -2.81 -25.16 -2.09
N LYS A 419 -3.73 -24.57 -1.30
CA LYS A 419 -5.18 -24.76 -1.44
C LYS A 419 -5.86 -23.73 -2.35
N ILE A 420 -5.22 -22.58 -2.63
CA ILE A 420 -5.77 -21.56 -3.51
C ILE A 420 -5.79 -22.06 -4.95
N ASP A 421 -6.96 -21.96 -5.59
CA ASP A 421 -7.15 -22.23 -7.01
C ASP A 421 -7.53 -20.92 -7.75
N ALA A 422 -6.53 -20.26 -8.34
CA ALA A 422 -6.71 -19.01 -9.08
C ALA A 422 -7.47 -19.18 -10.41
N SER A 423 -7.69 -20.42 -10.88
CA SER A 423 -8.46 -20.68 -12.10
C SER A 423 -9.97 -20.74 -11.86
N ARG A 424 -10.41 -20.97 -10.60
CA ARG A 424 -11.81 -21.12 -10.23
C ARG A 424 -12.50 -19.78 -10.03
N LYS A 425 -13.24 -19.31 -11.02
CA LYS A 425 -13.96 -18.03 -10.98
C LYS A 425 -15.15 -18.06 -10.01
N ILE A 426 -15.37 -16.97 -9.26
CA ILE A 426 -16.45 -16.81 -8.28
C ILE A 426 -17.81 -16.64 -8.97
N ALA A 427 -17.86 -15.91 -10.09
CA ALA A 427 -19.03 -15.76 -10.92
C ALA A 427 -18.63 -16.04 -12.36
N ALA A 428 -19.17 -17.10 -12.95
CA ALA A 428 -19.27 -17.16 -14.40
C ALA A 428 -20.22 -16.04 -14.83
N THR A 429 -19.76 -15.09 -15.65
CA THR A 429 -20.65 -14.20 -16.39
C THR A 429 -21.67 -15.07 -17.08
N GLY A 430 -22.96 -14.83 -16.80
CA GLY A 430 -24.07 -15.70 -17.15
C GLY A 430 -24.06 -16.19 -18.60
N SER A 431 -24.29 -17.46 -18.74
CA SER A 431 -24.99 -18.06 -19.87
C SER A 431 -26.44 -17.64 -19.85
#